data_e8f8d1d5c68bc00bd6d5bfd88307368d
#
_entry.id   e8f8d1d5c68bc00bd6d5bfd88307368d
#
_cell.length_a   1.000
_cell.length_b   1.000
_cell.length_c   1.000
_cell.angle_alpha   90.00
_cell.angle_beta   90.00
_cell.angle_gamma   90.00
#
_symmetry.space_group_name_H-M   'P 1'
#
loop_
_entity.id
_entity.type
_entity.pdbx_description
1 polymer ?
#
loop_
_entity_poly.entity_id
_entity_poly.type
_entity_poly.pdbx_seq_one_letter_code
_entity_poly.pdbx_strand_id
1 'polypeptide(L)'
;MRALLSGACSAILLLLLPTPARAQAITAAEAIQRIERYYTPALPSNTVDTIKAGDASLRVTGIVTTFMDTMDVLREANRLGANLVITHEPTFYNHLDETLFFAEDPVYREKLKYIQQHHMVVFRLHDGIHSASPDPIAIALIQELGWKNNVKSSNPFLVTIPQTSLLKLSRDLSTRLKARTMRVVGDPNLQVTHVVVLPGASGLQKQVLALRRDDVEVLLAGESAEWEAVEYVRDAVAQGRHKALVVLGHEVSEEAGMQRCAEDIRPLFPNLKVTHISAQQPLWVPANPSNNKANGNRK
;
A
#
# COMPACT_ATOMS: atom_id res chain seq x y z
N MET A 1 5.31 -69.64 64.93
CA MET A 1 6.02 -68.62 64.12
C MET A 1 5.27 -68.37 62.83
N ARG A 2 4.57 -67.22 62.70
CA ARG A 2 3.89 -66.81 61.48
C ARG A 2 4.59 -65.55 61.01
N ALA A 3 5.20 -65.59 59.80
CA ALA A 3 5.86 -64.46 59.15
C ALA A 3 4.81 -63.67 58.41
N LEU A 4 4.69 -62.39 58.73
CA LEU A 4 3.89 -61.39 57.99
C LEU A 4 4.76 -60.83 56.86
N LEU A 5 4.31 -61.06 55.60
CA LEU A 5 4.83 -60.40 54.40
C LEU A 5 4.04 -59.10 54.17
N SER A 6 4.67 -57.95 54.37
CA SER A 6 4.12 -56.67 54.05
C SER A 6 4.50 -56.32 52.60
N GLY A 7 3.50 -56.34 51.69
CA GLY A 7 3.66 -55.89 50.32
C GLY A 7 3.55 -54.34 50.22
N ALA A 8 4.62 -53.70 49.82
CA ALA A 8 4.60 -52.28 49.51
C ALA A 8 4.03 -52.03 48.09
N CYS A 9 2.85 -51.39 48.00
CA CYS A 9 2.23 -51.01 46.78
C CYS A 9 2.80 -49.62 46.32
N SER A 10 3.72 -49.61 45.40
CA SER A 10 4.26 -48.35 44.80
C SER A 10 3.26 -47.79 43.78
N ALA A 11 2.55 -46.74 44.17
CA ALA A 11 1.71 -45.99 43.26
C ALA A 11 2.59 -45.15 42.34
N ILE A 12 2.62 -45.49 41.05
CA ILE A 12 3.25 -44.68 40.01
C ILE A 12 2.30 -43.52 39.68
N LEU A 13 2.64 -42.31 40.15
CA LEU A 13 1.93 -41.08 39.81
C LEU A 13 2.37 -40.64 38.38
N LEU A 14 1.56 -40.94 37.36
CA LEU A 14 1.74 -40.45 36.01
C LEU A 14 1.46 -38.95 36.02
N LEU A 15 2.52 -38.11 35.99
CA LEU A 15 2.42 -36.70 35.74
C LEU A 15 2.00 -36.49 34.26
N LEU A 16 0.72 -36.20 34.03
CA LEU A 16 0.24 -35.69 32.74
C LEU A 16 0.83 -34.28 32.54
N LEU A 17 1.91 -34.20 31.81
CA LEU A 17 2.44 -32.91 31.32
C LEU A 17 1.40 -32.32 30.38
N PRO A 18 0.97 -31.04 30.56
CA PRO A 18 0.07 -30.40 29.63
C PRO A 18 0.75 -30.36 28.26
N THR A 19 0.15 -31.03 27.28
CA THR A 19 0.55 -30.86 25.88
C THR A 19 0.42 -29.37 25.52
N PRO A 20 1.46 -28.73 24.95
CA PRO A 20 1.34 -27.35 24.54
C PRO A 20 0.15 -27.24 23.57
N ALA A 21 -0.82 -26.39 23.92
CA ALA A 21 -1.94 -26.11 23.05
C ALA A 21 -1.38 -25.69 21.68
N ARG A 22 -1.52 -26.57 20.70
CA ARG A 22 -1.09 -26.27 19.33
C ARG A 22 -1.92 -25.08 18.90
N ALA A 23 -1.29 -23.91 18.75
CA ALA A 23 -1.96 -22.70 18.30
C ALA A 23 -2.83 -23.06 17.10
N GLN A 24 -4.16 -22.85 17.21
CA GLN A 24 -5.10 -23.27 16.19
C GLN A 24 -4.73 -22.53 14.89
N ALA A 25 -4.42 -23.30 13.84
CA ALA A 25 -4.02 -22.74 12.58
C ALA A 25 -5.19 -21.96 11.99
N ILE A 26 -4.99 -20.67 11.75
CA ILE A 26 -6.01 -19.75 11.23
C ILE A 26 -6.22 -19.96 9.73
N THR A 27 -7.46 -19.90 9.26
CA THR A 27 -7.81 -19.91 7.84
C THR A 27 -7.64 -18.51 7.22
N ALA A 28 -7.58 -18.42 5.88
CA ALA A 28 -7.53 -17.14 5.16
C ALA A 28 -8.79 -16.29 5.47
N ALA A 29 -9.97 -16.90 5.50
CA ALA A 29 -11.20 -16.20 5.87
C ALA A 29 -11.13 -15.57 7.28
N GLU A 30 -10.66 -16.32 8.28
CA GLU A 30 -10.51 -15.80 9.65
C GLU A 30 -9.44 -14.69 9.74
N ALA A 31 -8.35 -14.83 9.00
CA ALA A 31 -7.30 -13.81 8.95
C ALA A 31 -7.80 -12.52 8.30
N ILE A 32 -8.48 -12.62 7.14
CA ILE A 32 -9.11 -11.50 6.45
C ILE A 32 -10.10 -10.80 7.37
N GLN A 33 -10.99 -11.52 8.01
CA GLN A 33 -11.98 -10.94 8.93
C GLN A 33 -11.33 -10.18 10.11
N ARG A 34 -10.16 -10.63 10.60
CA ARG A 34 -9.41 -9.88 11.64
C ARG A 34 -8.85 -8.58 11.09
N ILE A 35 -8.35 -8.58 9.85
CA ILE A 35 -7.81 -7.39 9.18
C ILE A 35 -8.92 -6.39 8.90
N GLU A 36 -10.04 -6.84 8.36
CA GLU A 36 -11.21 -5.99 8.10
C GLU A 36 -11.71 -5.30 9.37
N ARG A 37 -11.86 -6.05 10.47
CA ARG A 37 -12.27 -5.46 11.76
C ARG A 37 -11.29 -4.44 12.33
N TYR A 38 -10.02 -4.52 11.97
CA TYR A 38 -9.01 -3.58 12.42
C TYR A 38 -9.16 -2.23 11.72
N TYR A 39 -9.42 -2.22 10.41
CA TYR A 39 -9.51 -0.99 9.64
C TYR A 39 -10.93 -0.41 9.61
N THR A 40 -11.94 -1.23 9.40
CA THR A 40 -13.33 -0.78 9.39
C THR A 40 -14.29 -1.89 9.84
N PRO A 41 -15.23 -1.59 10.74
CA PRO A 41 -16.22 -2.56 11.18
C PRO A 41 -17.35 -2.79 10.16
N ALA A 42 -17.53 -1.91 9.19
CA ALA A 42 -18.60 -1.98 8.21
C ALA A 42 -18.16 -1.45 6.85
N LEU A 43 -18.01 -2.34 5.89
CA LEU A 43 -17.78 -2.01 4.48
C LEU A 43 -19.09 -1.84 3.73
N PRO A 44 -19.16 -0.98 2.69
CA PRO A 44 -20.32 -0.91 1.82
C PRO A 44 -20.50 -2.25 1.07
N SER A 45 -21.74 -2.57 0.70
CA SER A 45 -22.08 -3.84 0.03
C SER A 45 -21.43 -4.00 -1.36
N ASN A 46 -21.01 -2.90 -1.98
CA ASN A 46 -20.34 -2.85 -3.28
C ASN A 46 -18.81 -2.64 -3.15
N THR A 47 -18.24 -2.96 -2.00
CA THR A 47 -16.79 -2.83 -1.78
C THR A 47 -15.99 -3.71 -2.72
N VAL A 48 -14.80 -3.24 -3.08
CA VAL A 48 -13.78 -4.02 -3.79
C VAL A 48 -12.93 -4.89 -2.86
N ASP A 49 -13.10 -4.76 -1.53
CA ASP A 49 -12.38 -5.53 -0.52
C ASP A 49 -12.94 -6.95 -0.45
N THR A 50 -12.47 -7.79 -1.35
CA THR A 50 -12.90 -9.18 -1.49
C THR A 50 -11.71 -10.09 -1.86
N ILE A 51 -11.89 -11.39 -1.69
CA ILE A 51 -10.94 -12.37 -2.22
C ILE A 51 -11.02 -12.35 -3.74
N LYS A 52 -9.88 -12.08 -4.39
CA LYS A 52 -9.77 -12.01 -5.85
C LYS A 52 -9.40 -13.37 -6.46
N ALA A 53 -8.63 -14.17 -5.72
CA ALA A 53 -8.26 -15.53 -6.12
C ALA A 53 -7.92 -16.37 -4.90
N GLY A 54 -8.05 -17.69 -5.03
CA GLY A 54 -7.74 -18.66 -3.98
C GLY A 54 -8.94 -19.11 -3.16
N ASP A 55 -8.71 -20.08 -2.26
CA ASP A 55 -9.74 -20.68 -1.40
C ASP A 55 -9.64 -20.12 0.03
N ALA A 56 -10.70 -19.48 0.49
CA ALA A 56 -10.80 -18.87 1.81
C ALA A 56 -10.59 -19.85 2.99
N SER A 57 -10.78 -21.15 2.75
CA SER A 57 -10.61 -22.21 3.77
C SER A 57 -9.16 -22.63 3.97
N LEU A 58 -8.24 -22.20 3.10
CA LEU A 58 -6.82 -22.53 3.20
C LEU A 58 -6.23 -22.00 4.52
N ARG A 59 -5.37 -22.81 5.14
CA ARG A 59 -4.62 -22.40 6.32
C ARG A 59 -3.53 -21.40 5.93
N VAL A 60 -3.46 -20.32 6.67
CA VAL A 60 -2.43 -19.29 6.46
C VAL A 60 -1.09 -19.76 7.00
N THR A 61 -0.05 -19.69 6.17
CA THR A 61 1.34 -20.01 6.51
C THR A 61 2.20 -18.77 6.71
N GLY A 62 1.80 -17.64 6.14
CA GLY A 62 2.41 -16.33 6.25
C GLY A 62 1.56 -15.31 5.50
N ILE A 63 1.73 -14.04 5.83
CA ILE A 63 0.97 -12.93 5.26
C ILE A 63 1.94 -11.96 4.60
N VAL A 64 1.60 -11.54 3.38
CA VAL A 64 2.30 -10.48 2.65
C VAL A 64 1.33 -9.32 2.43
N THR A 65 1.79 -8.09 2.65
CA THR A 65 1.12 -6.87 2.16
C THR A 65 1.89 -6.29 1.00
N THR A 66 1.19 -5.70 0.05
CA THR A 66 1.81 -5.08 -1.14
C THR A 66 0.89 -4.02 -1.72
N PHE A 67 1.44 -3.07 -2.46
CA PHE A 67 0.63 -2.16 -3.26
C PHE A 67 -0.14 -2.94 -4.35
N MET A 68 0.55 -3.81 -5.09
CA MET A 68 -0.04 -4.61 -6.16
C MET A 68 0.60 -6.01 -6.19
N ASP A 69 -0.21 -7.05 -6.32
CA ASP A 69 0.20 -8.45 -6.38
C ASP A 69 0.75 -8.84 -7.76
N THR A 70 1.82 -8.18 -8.20
CA THR A 70 2.51 -8.52 -9.45
C THR A 70 3.03 -9.97 -9.44
N MET A 71 3.35 -10.53 -10.61
CA MET A 71 3.95 -11.89 -10.67
C MET A 71 5.22 -12.00 -9.84
N ASP A 72 6.03 -10.94 -9.75
CA ASP A 72 7.25 -10.94 -8.95
C ASP A 72 6.95 -10.91 -7.45
N VAL A 73 5.94 -10.16 -7.03
CA VAL A 73 5.43 -10.18 -5.64
C VAL A 73 4.91 -11.56 -5.28
N LEU A 74 4.11 -12.19 -6.14
CA LEU A 74 3.56 -13.54 -5.90
C LEU A 74 4.68 -14.59 -5.80
N ARG A 75 5.69 -14.52 -6.67
CA ARG A 75 6.88 -15.42 -6.61
C ARG A 75 7.66 -15.22 -5.31
N GLU A 76 7.87 -13.99 -4.91
CA GLU A 76 8.58 -13.68 -3.67
C GLU A 76 7.78 -14.10 -2.43
N ALA A 77 6.46 -13.87 -2.40
CA ALA A 77 5.58 -14.35 -1.33
C ALA A 77 5.68 -15.88 -1.17
N ASN A 78 5.61 -16.61 -2.29
CA ASN A 78 5.79 -18.07 -2.30
C ASN A 78 7.17 -18.48 -1.79
N ARG A 79 8.24 -17.80 -2.22
CA ARG A 79 9.61 -18.06 -1.74
C ARG A 79 9.75 -17.86 -0.23
N LEU A 80 9.00 -16.90 0.33
CA LEU A 80 8.95 -16.63 1.77
C LEU A 80 8.05 -17.59 2.55
N GLY A 81 7.34 -18.50 1.88
CA GLY A 81 6.39 -19.43 2.47
C GLY A 81 5.08 -18.77 2.89
N ALA A 82 4.78 -17.57 2.38
CA ALA A 82 3.52 -16.88 2.64
C ALA A 82 2.50 -17.20 1.55
N ASN A 83 1.28 -17.53 1.97
CA ASN A 83 0.19 -17.87 1.06
C ASN A 83 -1.03 -16.95 1.15
N LEU A 84 -1.07 -16.00 2.08
CA LEU A 84 -2.08 -14.93 2.09
C LEU A 84 -1.43 -13.62 1.64
N VAL A 85 -1.88 -13.09 0.50
CA VAL A 85 -1.42 -11.83 -0.06
C VAL A 85 -2.51 -10.80 0.09
N ILE A 86 -2.21 -9.71 0.79
CA ILE A 86 -3.07 -8.54 0.95
C ILE A 86 -2.59 -7.49 -0.04
N THR A 87 -3.31 -7.33 -1.13
CA THR A 87 -3.02 -6.32 -2.16
C THR A 87 -3.90 -5.09 -1.97
N HIS A 88 -3.37 -3.90 -2.27
CA HIS A 88 -4.16 -2.67 -2.24
C HIS A 88 -4.90 -2.46 -3.56
N GLU A 89 -4.21 -2.61 -4.66
CA GLU A 89 -4.72 -2.39 -6.01
C GLU A 89 -5.19 -3.69 -6.68
N PRO A 90 -5.91 -3.59 -7.83
CA PRO A 90 -6.52 -4.74 -8.49
C PRO A 90 -5.54 -5.84 -8.86
N THR A 91 -5.96 -7.08 -8.65
CA THR A 91 -5.25 -8.27 -9.10
C THR A 91 -5.31 -8.42 -10.61
N PHE A 92 -6.46 -8.09 -11.25
CA PHE A 92 -6.76 -8.39 -12.65
C PHE A 92 -7.07 -7.15 -13.51
N TYR A 93 -6.22 -6.12 -13.43
CA TYR A 93 -6.05 -5.03 -14.41
C TYR A 93 -7.24 -4.06 -14.60
N ASN A 94 -8.29 -4.13 -13.78
CA ASN A 94 -9.36 -3.14 -13.74
C ASN A 94 -9.90 -2.96 -12.33
N HIS A 95 -10.51 -1.81 -12.03
CA HIS A 95 -10.90 -1.45 -10.67
C HIS A 95 -11.81 -2.47 -9.97
N LEU A 96 -12.70 -3.13 -10.70
CA LEU A 96 -13.64 -4.09 -10.13
C LEU A 96 -13.10 -5.54 -10.13
N ASP A 97 -11.91 -5.77 -10.69
CA ASP A 97 -11.35 -7.10 -10.94
C ASP A 97 -12.28 -7.99 -11.80
N GLU A 98 -13.00 -7.39 -12.75
CA GLU A 98 -13.81 -8.12 -13.71
C GLU A 98 -12.93 -8.90 -14.68
N THR A 99 -13.12 -10.21 -14.74
CA THR A 99 -12.22 -11.12 -15.45
C THR A 99 -12.78 -11.64 -16.80
N LEU A 100 -14.07 -11.38 -17.08
CA LEU A 100 -14.71 -11.89 -18.31
C LEU A 100 -13.97 -11.45 -19.58
N PHE A 101 -13.55 -10.20 -19.65
CA PHE A 101 -12.77 -9.66 -20.78
C PHE A 101 -11.43 -10.36 -20.97
N PHE A 102 -10.82 -10.85 -19.89
CA PHE A 102 -9.52 -11.49 -19.88
C PHE A 102 -9.58 -13.02 -19.92
N ALA A 103 -10.79 -13.64 -20.04
CA ALA A 103 -10.97 -15.07 -19.87
C ALA A 103 -10.06 -15.93 -20.78
N GLU A 104 -9.76 -15.45 -21.99
CA GLU A 104 -8.88 -16.12 -22.95
C GLU A 104 -7.45 -15.53 -22.97
N ASP A 105 -7.18 -14.47 -22.19
CA ASP A 105 -5.90 -13.79 -22.18
C ASP A 105 -4.82 -14.63 -21.47
N PRO A 106 -3.66 -14.86 -22.11
CA PRO A 106 -2.62 -15.72 -21.54
C PRO A 106 -1.97 -15.13 -20.28
N VAL A 107 -1.86 -13.77 -20.15
CA VAL A 107 -1.25 -13.11 -18.98
C VAL A 107 -2.15 -13.33 -17.77
N TYR A 108 -3.45 -13.12 -17.91
CA TYR A 108 -4.43 -13.39 -16.87
C TYR A 108 -4.42 -14.85 -16.44
N ARG A 109 -4.49 -15.77 -17.42
CA ARG A 109 -4.53 -17.22 -17.16
C ARG A 109 -3.28 -17.72 -16.44
N GLU A 110 -2.11 -17.23 -16.83
CA GLU A 110 -0.85 -17.61 -16.18
C GLU A 110 -0.78 -17.11 -14.73
N LYS A 111 -1.20 -15.86 -14.47
CA LYS A 111 -1.26 -15.31 -13.12
C LYS A 111 -2.23 -16.11 -12.24
N LEU A 112 -3.46 -16.35 -12.71
CA LEU A 112 -4.46 -17.13 -11.98
C LEU A 112 -3.97 -18.56 -11.70
N LYS A 113 -3.38 -19.20 -12.71
CA LYS A 113 -2.80 -20.56 -12.59
C LYS A 113 -1.69 -20.58 -11.54
N TYR A 114 -0.82 -19.58 -11.51
CA TYR A 114 0.24 -19.48 -10.51
C TYR A 114 -0.32 -19.41 -9.09
N ILE A 115 -1.30 -18.55 -8.85
CA ILE A 115 -1.98 -18.40 -7.56
C ILE A 115 -2.58 -19.74 -7.10
N GLN A 116 -3.28 -20.43 -8.01
CA GLN A 116 -3.93 -21.73 -7.73
C GLN A 116 -2.90 -22.83 -7.44
N GLN A 117 -1.87 -22.97 -8.28
CA GLN A 117 -0.84 -24.00 -8.14
C GLN A 117 -0.04 -23.88 -6.84
N HIS A 118 0.14 -22.67 -6.34
CA HIS A 118 0.87 -22.41 -5.09
C HIS A 118 -0.06 -22.25 -3.87
N HIS A 119 -1.34 -22.63 -4.02
CA HIS A 119 -2.33 -22.54 -2.93
C HIS A 119 -2.35 -21.19 -2.22
N MET A 120 -2.24 -20.10 -3.01
CA MET A 120 -2.26 -18.75 -2.50
C MET A 120 -3.69 -18.21 -2.42
N VAL A 121 -3.91 -17.29 -1.51
CA VAL A 121 -5.15 -16.49 -1.40
C VAL A 121 -4.76 -15.03 -1.58
N VAL A 122 -5.39 -14.36 -2.52
CA VAL A 122 -5.22 -12.92 -2.75
C VAL A 122 -6.47 -12.19 -2.30
N PHE A 123 -6.33 -11.31 -1.32
CA PHE A 123 -7.39 -10.45 -0.81
C PHE A 123 -7.04 -8.99 -1.07
N ARG A 124 -7.97 -8.25 -1.65
CA ARG A 124 -7.84 -6.80 -1.84
C ARG A 124 -8.32 -6.05 -0.61
N LEU A 125 -7.48 -5.15 -0.09
CA LEU A 125 -7.78 -4.24 1.02
C LEU A 125 -7.60 -2.80 0.54
N HIS A 126 -8.65 -2.19 0.05
CA HIS A 126 -8.65 -0.85 -0.53
C HIS A 126 -9.64 0.08 0.18
N ASP A 127 -10.94 -0.22 0.08
CA ASP A 127 -11.97 0.65 0.64
C ASP A 127 -11.90 0.71 2.17
N GLY A 128 -11.61 -0.43 2.80
CA GLY A 128 -11.51 -0.55 4.25
C GLY A 128 -10.39 0.30 4.83
N ILE A 129 -9.20 0.26 4.24
CA ILE A 129 -8.08 1.04 4.73
C ILE A 129 -8.29 2.55 4.47
N HIS A 130 -8.84 2.93 3.32
CA HIS A 130 -9.18 4.32 3.00
C HIS A 130 -10.34 4.89 3.83
N SER A 131 -11.24 4.04 4.35
CA SER A 131 -12.37 4.47 5.19
C SER A 131 -11.96 4.86 6.60
N ALA A 132 -10.77 4.45 7.05
CA ALA A 132 -10.24 4.85 8.34
C ALA A 132 -9.96 6.36 8.37
N SER A 133 -10.16 7.00 9.53
CA SER A 133 -9.96 8.45 9.66
C SER A 133 -8.99 8.76 10.81
N PRO A 134 -7.85 9.42 10.52
CA PRO A 134 -7.39 9.82 9.17
C PRO A 134 -6.99 8.61 8.32
N ASP A 135 -7.02 8.76 6.99
CA ASP A 135 -6.64 7.75 6.01
C ASP A 135 -5.18 7.29 6.22
N PRO A 136 -4.92 6.01 6.56
CA PRO A 136 -3.58 5.52 6.88
C PRO A 136 -2.62 5.58 5.69
N ILE A 137 -3.11 5.44 4.46
CA ILE A 137 -2.30 5.51 3.23
C ILE A 137 -1.71 6.92 3.08
N ALA A 138 -2.56 7.94 3.16
CA ALA A 138 -2.10 9.33 3.06
C ALA A 138 -1.19 9.73 4.24
N ILE A 139 -1.51 9.29 5.45
CA ILE A 139 -0.68 9.57 6.64
C ILE A 139 0.69 8.90 6.54
N ALA A 140 0.77 7.68 6.01
CA ALA A 140 2.05 7.00 5.81
C ALA A 140 2.94 7.75 4.79
N LEU A 141 2.38 8.22 3.68
CA LEU A 141 3.11 9.06 2.72
C LEU A 141 3.61 10.37 3.38
N ILE A 142 2.75 11.06 4.13
CA ILE A 142 3.13 12.29 4.85
C ILE A 142 4.27 12.00 5.85
N GLN A 143 4.25 10.86 6.52
CA GLN A 143 5.31 10.45 7.44
C GLN A 143 6.62 10.13 6.70
N GLU A 144 6.55 9.42 5.59
CA GLU A 144 7.71 9.12 4.73
C GLU A 144 8.34 10.41 4.20
N LEU A 145 7.53 11.41 3.85
CA LEU A 145 8.00 12.74 3.46
C LEU A 145 8.63 13.53 4.63
N GLY A 146 8.53 13.02 5.88
CA GLY A 146 9.06 13.69 7.07
C GLY A 146 8.18 14.85 7.54
N TRP A 147 6.93 14.93 7.11
CA TRP A 147 6.01 16.03 7.34
C TRP A 147 4.99 15.76 8.46
N LYS A 148 5.17 14.68 9.21
CA LYS A 148 4.24 14.28 10.29
C LYS A 148 3.85 15.42 11.22
N ASN A 149 4.83 16.26 11.61
CA ASN A 149 4.62 17.37 12.54
C ASN A 149 4.14 18.68 11.88
N ASN A 150 3.96 18.66 10.56
CA ASN A 150 3.60 19.81 9.74
C ASN A 150 2.13 19.80 9.30
N VAL A 151 1.37 18.80 9.73
CA VAL A 151 -0.04 18.60 9.38
C VAL A 151 -0.93 19.55 10.17
N LYS A 152 -1.90 20.20 9.53
CA LYS A 152 -2.92 21.00 10.20
C LYS A 152 -3.97 20.09 10.85
N SER A 153 -4.30 20.34 12.11
CA SER A 153 -5.29 19.55 12.88
C SER A 153 -6.69 19.54 12.24
N SER A 154 -7.06 20.61 11.56
CA SER A 154 -8.37 20.75 10.87
C SER A 154 -8.44 20.02 9.52
N ASN A 155 -7.30 19.65 8.93
CA ASN A 155 -7.23 18.90 7.68
C ASN A 155 -5.96 18.05 7.67
N PRO A 156 -6.06 16.73 7.89
CA PRO A 156 -4.91 15.85 8.00
C PRO A 156 -4.11 15.68 6.70
N PHE A 157 -4.63 16.18 5.58
CA PHE A 157 -3.97 16.13 4.26
C PHE A 157 -3.30 17.46 3.88
N LEU A 158 -3.52 18.52 4.65
CA LEU A 158 -2.89 19.83 4.42
C LEU A 158 -1.65 19.99 5.29
N VAL A 159 -0.52 20.12 4.65
CA VAL A 159 0.80 20.21 5.26
C VAL A 159 1.37 21.61 5.05
N THR A 160 1.93 22.21 6.11
CA THR A 160 2.69 23.46 6.03
C THR A 160 4.18 23.15 6.10
N ILE A 161 4.91 23.46 5.03
CA ILE A 161 6.36 23.21 4.94
C ILE A 161 7.14 24.55 5.02
N PRO A 162 8.42 24.54 5.36
CA PRO A 162 9.28 25.71 5.18
C PRO A 162 9.24 26.18 3.73
N GLN A 163 9.14 27.51 3.52
CA GLN A 163 9.05 28.08 2.17
C GLN A 163 10.18 27.59 1.26
N THR A 164 9.81 27.12 0.08
CA THR A 164 10.75 26.58 -0.91
C THR A 164 10.22 26.78 -2.33
N SER A 165 11.08 26.72 -3.35
CA SER A 165 10.59 26.76 -4.73
C SER A 165 10.02 25.42 -5.15
N LEU A 166 9.04 25.43 -6.08
CA LEU A 166 8.47 24.22 -6.66
C LEU A 166 9.55 23.29 -7.24
N LEU A 167 10.54 23.87 -7.93
CA LEU A 167 11.66 23.09 -8.48
C LEU A 167 12.44 22.35 -7.39
N LYS A 168 12.76 23.03 -6.28
CA LYS A 168 13.48 22.39 -5.17
C LYS A 168 12.61 21.33 -4.50
N LEU A 169 11.36 21.66 -4.20
CA LEU A 169 10.40 20.72 -3.64
C LEU A 169 10.32 19.45 -4.51
N SER A 170 10.15 19.59 -5.81
CA SER A 170 10.04 18.46 -6.74
C SER A 170 11.29 17.57 -6.73
N ARG A 171 12.49 18.17 -6.67
CA ARG A 171 13.74 17.39 -6.57
C ARG A 171 13.86 16.64 -5.25
N ASP A 172 13.49 17.29 -4.15
CA ASP A 172 13.50 16.68 -2.81
C ASP A 172 12.51 15.49 -2.74
N LEU A 173 11.30 15.66 -3.28
CA LEU A 173 10.29 14.61 -3.40
C LEU A 173 10.78 13.42 -4.23
N SER A 174 11.30 13.69 -5.44
CA SER A 174 11.81 12.65 -6.33
C SER A 174 12.94 11.84 -5.69
N THR A 175 13.85 12.52 -4.99
CA THR A 175 14.97 11.88 -4.29
C THR A 175 14.49 11.04 -3.11
N ARG A 176 13.61 11.60 -2.29
CA ARG A 176 13.15 10.97 -1.06
C ARG A 176 12.29 9.74 -1.33
N LEU A 177 11.37 9.85 -2.28
CA LEU A 177 10.47 8.76 -2.68
C LEU A 177 11.08 7.84 -3.74
N LYS A 178 12.30 8.15 -4.21
CA LYS A 178 12.94 7.42 -5.33
C LYS A 178 12.02 7.33 -6.56
N ALA A 179 11.20 8.37 -6.78
CA ALA A 179 10.20 8.42 -7.83
C ALA A 179 10.87 8.56 -9.21
N ARG A 180 10.74 7.54 -10.06
CA ARG A 180 11.43 7.47 -11.37
C ARG A 180 10.73 8.28 -12.45
N THR A 181 9.42 8.43 -12.36
CA THR A 181 8.56 8.99 -13.43
C THR A 181 7.67 10.12 -12.93
N MET A 182 8.06 10.77 -11.84
CA MET A 182 7.33 11.92 -11.31
C MET A 182 7.24 13.04 -12.33
N ARG A 183 6.06 13.66 -12.45
CA ARG A 183 5.78 14.77 -13.38
C ARG A 183 5.23 15.95 -12.60
N VAL A 184 5.50 17.16 -13.12
CA VAL A 184 5.13 18.41 -12.46
C VAL A 184 4.52 19.36 -13.48
N VAL A 185 3.44 20.02 -13.12
CA VAL A 185 2.90 21.19 -13.83
C VAL A 185 2.80 22.37 -12.87
N GLY A 186 3.26 23.54 -13.30
CA GLY A 186 3.36 24.77 -12.50
C GLY A 186 4.62 25.55 -12.83
N ASP A 187 4.74 26.76 -12.28
CA ASP A 187 5.98 27.57 -12.42
C ASP A 187 7.08 26.99 -11.50
N PRO A 188 8.25 26.60 -12.02
CA PRO A 188 9.38 26.12 -11.22
C PRO A 188 9.81 27.06 -10.08
N ASN A 189 9.57 28.36 -10.23
CA ASN A 189 9.93 29.39 -9.26
C ASN A 189 8.82 29.69 -8.23
N LEU A 190 7.64 29.06 -8.38
CA LEU A 190 6.53 29.20 -7.43
C LEU A 190 7.04 28.95 -6.01
N GLN A 191 6.81 29.92 -5.12
CA GLN A 191 7.12 29.77 -3.70
C GLN A 191 6.00 28.97 -3.00
N VAL A 192 6.37 27.88 -2.36
CA VAL A 192 5.47 26.88 -1.79
C VAL A 192 5.64 26.83 -0.29
N THR A 193 4.54 26.92 0.43
CA THR A 193 4.43 26.72 1.87
C THR A 193 3.33 25.73 2.26
N HIS A 194 2.28 25.60 1.45
CA HIS A 194 1.14 24.75 1.75
C HIS A 194 0.92 23.70 0.64
N VAL A 195 0.94 22.47 1.06
CA VAL A 195 0.84 21.30 0.18
C VAL A 195 -0.33 20.43 0.65
N VAL A 196 -1.23 20.09 -0.26
CA VAL A 196 -2.22 19.03 -0.03
C VAL A 196 -1.71 17.70 -0.57
N VAL A 197 -1.87 16.63 0.20
CA VAL A 197 -1.42 15.29 -0.15
C VAL A 197 -2.66 14.42 -0.38
N LEU A 198 -2.88 14.02 -1.63
CA LEU A 198 -3.94 13.10 -2.07
C LEU A 198 -3.31 11.95 -2.85
N PRO A 199 -2.88 10.86 -2.18
CA PRO A 199 -2.26 9.72 -2.86
C PRO A 199 -3.24 9.01 -3.80
N GLY A 200 -2.72 8.09 -4.60
CA GLY A 200 -3.48 7.25 -5.50
C GLY A 200 -4.19 8.01 -6.61
N ALA A 201 -5.24 7.39 -7.13
CA ALA A 201 -6.14 7.95 -8.15
C ALA A 201 -7.31 8.71 -7.49
N SER A 202 -7.04 9.78 -6.77
CA SER A 202 -8.02 10.51 -5.96
C SER A 202 -9.16 11.18 -6.77
N GLY A 203 -9.01 11.28 -8.09
CA GLY A 203 -10.01 11.77 -9.05
C GLY A 203 -10.12 13.28 -9.13
N LEU A 204 -10.62 13.75 -10.28
CA LEU A 204 -10.70 15.16 -10.65
C LEU A 204 -11.35 16.02 -9.58
N GLN A 205 -12.52 15.60 -9.06
CA GLN A 205 -13.28 16.44 -8.12
C GLN A 205 -12.49 16.75 -6.85
N LYS A 206 -11.87 15.72 -6.22
CA LYS A 206 -11.05 15.92 -5.01
C LYS A 206 -9.83 16.78 -5.31
N GLN A 207 -9.17 16.56 -6.45
CA GLN A 207 -8.01 17.31 -6.88
C GLN A 207 -8.33 18.80 -7.10
N VAL A 208 -9.40 19.10 -7.80
CA VAL A 208 -9.85 20.49 -8.04
C VAL A 208 -10.34 21.15 -6.75
N LEU A 209 -11.05 20.41 -5.88
CA LEU A 209 -11.45 20.94 -4.56
C LEU A 209 -10.26 21.35 -3.70
N ALA A 210 -9.13 20.62 -3.79
CA ALA A 210 -7.89 20.99 -3.11
C ALA A 210 -7.24 22.21 -3.79
N LEU A 211 -7.08 22.19 -5.12
CA LEU A 211 -6.37 23.21 -5.88
C LEU A 211 -7.08 24.58 -5.91
N ARG A 212 -8.41 24.62 -5.85
CA ARG A 212 -9.17 25.89 -5.86
C ARG A 212 -9.08 26.69 -4.57
N ARG A 213 -8.55 26.09 -3.49
CA ARG A 213 -8.37 26.78 -2.20
C ARG A 213 -7.27 27.84 -2.31
N ASP A 214 -7.50 29.02 -1.77
CA ASP A 214 -6.53 30.13 -1.81
C ASP A 214 -5.28 29.84 -0.96
N ASP A 215 -5.44 29.04 0.11
CA ASP A 215 -4.37 28.65 1.03
C ASP A 215 -3.57 27.40 0.59
N VAL A 216 -3.65 26.98 -0.66
CA VAL A 216 -2.96 25.79 -1.21
C VAL A 216 -2.22 26.19 -2.48
N GLU A 217 -0.90 26.05 -2.48
CA GLU A 217 -0.07 26.25 -3.67
C GLU A 217 0.09 24.96 -4.48
N VAL A 218 0.31 23.82 -3.79
CA VAL A 218 0.67 22.55 -4.44
C VAL A 218 -0.25 21.43 -4.00
N LEU A 219 -0.67 20.62 -4.98
CA LEU A 219 -1.25 19.31 -4.78
C LEU A 219 -0.23 18.22 -5.12
N LEU A 220 0.00 17.27 -4.21
CA LEU A 220 0.64 15.99 -4.51
C LEU A 220 -0.45 14.96 -4.78
N ALA A 221 -0.44 14.33 -5.95
CA ALA A 221 -1.34 13.25 -6.32
C ALA A 221 -0.54 12.02 -6.78
N GLY A 222 -1.11 10.83 -6.64
CA GLY A 222 -0.53 9.63 -7.22
C GLY A 222 -0.72 9.63 -8.72
N GLU A 223 -1.97 9.79 -9.16
CA GLU A 223 -2.36 9.87 -10.58
C GLU A 223 -3.23 11.10 -10.87
N SER A 224 -3.16 11.55 -12.10
CA SER A 224 -4.08 12.52 -12.68
C SER A 224 -4.10 12.34 -14.19
N ALA A 225 -5.30 12.30 -14.78
CA ALA A 225 -5.45 12.32 -16.22
C ALA A 225 -4.95 13.68 -16.77
N GLU A 226 -4.22 13.65 -17.88
CA GLU A 226 -3.57 14.86 -18.41
C GLU A 226 -4.59 15.93 -18.82
N TRP A 227 -5.75 15.54 -19.34
CA TRP A 227 -6.84 16.43 -19.70
C TRP A 227 -7.71 16.93 -18.53
N GLU A 228 -7.40 16.53 -17.28
CA GLU A 228 -8.13 16.89 -16.06
C GLU A 228 -7.37 17.92 -15.23
N ALA A 229 -6.92 17.55 -14.02
CA ALA A 229 -6.28 18.47 -13.09
C ALA A 229 -4.94 19.02 -13.62
N VAL A 230 -4.27 18.33 -14.54
CA VAL A 230 -3.05 18.85 -15.20
C VAL A 230 -3.40 20.08 -16.03
N GLU A 231 -4.41 20.01 -16.90
CA GLU A 231 -4.85 21.17 -17.70
C GLU A 231 -5.49 22.26 -16.83
N TYR A 232 -6.26 21.88 -15.78
CA TYR A 232 -6.77 22.84 -14.80
C TYR A 232 -5.66 23.69 -14.18
N VAL A 233 -4.54 23.08 -13.77
CA VAL A 233 -3.38 23.81 -13.22
C VAL A 233 -2.70 24.64 -14.27
N ARG A 234 -2.55 24.12 -15.50
CA ARG A 234 -1.98 24.87 -16.63
C ARG A 234 -2.75 26.16 -16.90
N ASP A 235 -4.08 26.08 -16.93
CA ASP A 235 -4.94 27.26 -17.08
C ASP A 235 -4.86 28.20 -15.88
N ALA A 236 -4.80 27.65 -14.65
CA ALA A 236 -4.62 28.47 -13.45
C ALA A 236 -3.32 29.28 -13.50
N VAL A 237 -2.21 28.68 -13.93
CA VAL A 237 -0.91 29.37 -14.14
C VAL A 237 -1.03 30.45 -15.21
N ALA A 238 -1.65 30.15 -16.34
CA ALA A 238 -1.87 31.13 -17.41
C ALA A 238 -2.74 32.32 -16.96
N GLN A 239 -3.62 32.11 -15.97
CA GLN A 239 -4.43 33.15 -15.35
C GLN A 239 -3.69 33.90 -14.22
N GLY A 240 -2.40 33.65 -14.00
CA GLY A 240 -1.61 34.27 -12.95
C GLY A 240 -1.87 33.73 -11.56
N ARG A 241 -2.49 32.57 -11.41
CA ARG A 241 -2.71 31.90 -10.12
C ARG A 241 -1.47 31.10 -9.70
N HIS A 242 -1.19 31.11 -8.42
CA HIS A 242 -0.04 30.39 -7.82
C HIS A 242 -0.41 28.96 -7.49
N LYS A 243 -0.51 28.10 -8.51
CA LYS A 243 -0.93 26.69 -8.39
C LYS A 243 0.08 25.77 -9.07
N ALA A 244 0.24 24.57 -8.48
CA ALA A 244 1.00 23.50 -9.09
C ALA A 244 0.43 22.12 -8.72
N LEU A 245 0.69 21.13 -9.58
CA LEU A 245 0.40 19.72 -9.34
C LEU A 245 1.68 18.91 -9.54
N VAL A 246 1.97 18.06 -8.58
CA VAL A 246 3.03 17.03 -8.66
C VAL A 246 2.35 15.68 -8.73
N VAL A 247 2.56 14.95 -9.84
CA VAL A 247 2.09 13.58 -10.04
C VAL A 247 3.25 12.65 -9.68
N LEU A 248 3.14 12.01 -8.52
CA LEU A 248 4.20 11.18 -7.92
C LEU A 248 4.39 9.84 -8.63
N GLY A 249 3.31 9.27 -9.14
CA GLY A 249 3.11 7.88 -9.50
C GLY A 249 2.22 7.20 -8.45
N HIS A 250 1.29 6.36 -8.89
CA HIS A 250 0.30 5.73 -8.02
C HIS A 250 0.97 4.90 -6.92
N GLU A 251 1.76 3.89 -7.33
CA GLU A 251 2.53 3.05 -6.40
C GLU A 251 3.39 3.87 -5.44
N VAL A 252 4.16 4.85 -5.96
CA VAL A 252 5.04 5.70 -5.16
C VAL A 252 4.28 6.42 -4.04
N SER A 253 3.03 6.79 -4.32
CA SER A 253 2.21 7.54 -3.36
C SER A 253 1.55 6.67 -2.29
N GLU A 254 1.46 5.34 -2.49
CA GLU A 254 0.70 4.44 -1.61
C GLU A 254 1.53 3.29 -1.02
N GLU A 255 2.72 3.03 -1.55
CA GLU A 255 3.62 1.98 -1.09
C GLU A 255 3.89 2.06 0.42
N ALA A 256 4.18 3.26 0.94
CA ALA A 256 4.39 3.49 2.37
C ALA A 256 3.17 3.09 3.21
N GLY A 257 1.97 3.28 2.67
CA GLY A 257 0.72 2.85 3.29
C GLY A 257 0.63 1.36 3.46
N MET A 258 1.02 0.59 2.44
CA MET A 258 1.00 -0.87 2.52
C MET A 258 2.15 -1.45 3.35
N GLN A 259 3.28 -0.77 3.42
CA GLN A 259 4.32 -1.09 4.41
C GLN A 259 3.79 -0.88 5.83
N ARG A 260 3.12 0.23 6.09
CA ARG A 260 2.47 0.52 7.37
C ARG A 260 1.38 -0.50 7.69
N CYS A 261 0.60 -0.94 6.70
CA CYS A 261 -0.39 -2.00 6.86
C CYS A 261 0.24 -3.27 7.44
N ALA A 262 1.42 -3.71 6.94
CA ALA A 262 2.12 -4.86 7.51
C ALA A 262 2.47 -4.66 8.99
N GLU A 263 2.89 -3.46 9.37
CA GLU A 263 3.22 -3.12 10.75
C GLU A 263 1.98 -3.15 11.65
N ASP A 264 0.89 -2.56 11.18
CA ASP A 264 -0.36 -2.44 11.91
C ASP A 264 -1.05 -3.80 12.14
N ILE A 265 -1.03 -4.70 11.15
CA ILE A 265 -1.66 -6.02 11.29
C ILE A 265 -0.78 -7.07 11.96
N ARG A 266 0.53 -6.87 12.03
CA ARG A 266 1.47 -7.84 12.66
C ARG A 266 1.08 -8.27 14.08
N PRO A 267 0.63 -7.37 14.97
CA PRO A 267 0.17 -7.76 16.31
C PRO A 267 -1.05 -8.67 16.32
N LEU A 268 -1.86 -8.66 15.25
CA LEU A 268 -3.03 -9.53 15.12
C LEU A 268 -2.66 -11.00 14.88
N PHE A 269 -1.41 -11.25 14.45
CA PHE A 269 -0.91 -12.56 14.01
C PHE A 269 0.43 -12.93 14.65
N PRO A 270 0.51 -13.08 15.99
CA PRO A 270 1.78 -13.27 16.69
C PRO A 270 2.52 -14.55 16.29
N ASN A 271 1.82 -15.54 15.72
CA ASN A 271 2.38 -16.82 15.30
C ASN A 271 2.61 -16.92 13.78
N LEU A 272 2.38 -15.86 13.04
CA LEU A 272 2.59 -15.81 11.58
C LEU A 272 3.58 -14.71 11.23
N LYS A 273 4.40 -14.96 10.22
CA LYS A 273 5.24 -13.92 9.66
C LYS A 273 4.38 -12.98 8.79
N VAL A 274 4.41 -11.68 9.10
CA VAL A 274 3.78 -10.62 8.29
C VAL A 274 4.89 -9.79 7.69
N THR A 275 4.96 -9.75 6.35
CA THR A 275 6.04 -9.10 5.59
C THR A 275 5.43 -8.18 4.53
N HIS A 276 5.98 -6.97 4.38
CA HIS A 276 5.69 -6.14 3.23
C HIS A 276 6.64 -6.50 2.07
N ILE A 277 6.10 -6.60 0.85
CA ILE A 277 6.86 -6.75 -0.40
C ILE A 277 6.48 -5.61 -1.33
N SER A 278 7.47 -4.82 -1.74
CA SER A 278 7.26 -3.73 -2.68
C SER A 278 6.90 -4.24 -4.07
N ALA A 279 5.90 -3.62 -4.70
CA ALA A 279 5.49 -3.94 -6.06
C ALA A 279 6.50 -3.48 -7.12
N GLN A 280 7.38 -2.57 -6.77
CA GLN A 280 8.37 -1.90 -7.65
C GLN A 280 7.72 -1.05 -8.75
N GLN A 281 8.31 0.09 -9.04
CA GLN A 281 7.82 1.00 -10.08
C GLN A 281 8.01 0.40 -11.48
N PRO A 282 6.94 0.12 -12.24
CA PRO A 282 7.07 -0.49 -13.57
C PRO A 282 7.50 0.51 -14.65
N LEU A 283 7.19 1.80 -14.44
CA LEU A 283 7.47 2.84 -15.42
C LEU A 283 8.90 3.36 -15.28
N TRP A 284 9.50 3.70 -16.42
CA TRP A 284 10.82 4.33 -16.51
C TRP A 284 10.84 5.38 -17.62
N VAL A 285 11.78 6.32 -17.53
CA VAL A 285 11.97 7.37 -18.54
C VAL A 285 13.24 7.06 -19.30
N PRO A 286 13.21 7.04 -20.65
CA PRO A 286 14.42 6.90 -21.45
C PRO A 286 15.43 8.01 -21.10
N ALA A 287 16.70 7.64 -20.90
CA ALA A 287 17.75 8.62 -20.67
C ALA A 287 17.84 9.57 -21.88
N ASN A 288 17.80 10.87 -21.64
CA ASN A 288 18.01 11.85 -22.70
C ASN A 288 19.51 11.90 -23.05
N PRO A 289 19.93 11.55 -24.30
CA PRO A 289 21.34 11.55 -24.70
C PRO A 289 22.04 12.91 -24.49
N SER A 290 21.30 14.01 -24.52
CA SER A 290 21.85 15.35 -24.31
C SER A 290 22.34 15.64 -22.90
N ASN A 291 21.82 14.95 -21.88
CA ASN A 291 22.22 15.15 -20.48
C ASN A 291 23.54 14.47 -20.11
N ASN A 292 24.05 13.54 -20.91
CA ASN A 292 25.34 12.88 -20.69
C ASN A 292 26.55 13.74 -21.08
N LYS A 293 26.36 14.83 -21.86
CA LYS A 293 27.46 15.71 -22.25
C LYS A 293 27.86 16.72 -21.16
N ALA A 294 27.01 16.97 -20.17
CA ALA A 294 27.29 17.94 -19.10
C ALA A 294 28.20 17.39 -17.98
N ASN A 295 28.33 16.07 -17.82
CA ASN A 295 29.15 15.45 -16.76
C ASN A 295 30.58 15.01 -17.26
N GLY A 296 30.90 15.17 -18.54
CA GLY A 296 32.17 14.70 -19.13
C GLY A 296 33.33 15.68 -19.03
N ASN A 297 33.14 16.92 -18.55
CA ASN A 297 34.17 17.96 -18.55
C ASN A 297 34.59 18.46 -17.15
N ARG A 298 34.63 17.57 -16.16
CA ARG A 298 35.34 17.82 -14.89
C ARG A 298 36.31 16.66 -14.65
N LYS A 299 37.47 16.77 -15.30
CA LYS A 299 38.73 16.12 -14.86
C LYS A 299 39.65 17.20 -14.37
#